data_f726b60a352499a3b4a78fd2750ca352
#
_entry.id   f726b60a352499a3b4a78fd2750ca352
#
_cell.length_a   1.000
_cell.length_b   1.000
_cell.length_c   1.000
_cell.angle_alpha   90.00
_cell.angle_beta   90.00
_cell.angle_gamma   90.00
#
_symmetry.space_group_name_H-M   'P 1'
#
loop_
_entity.id
_entity.type
_entity.pdbx_description
1 polymer ?
#
loop_
_entity_poly.entity_id
_entity_poly.type
_entity_poly.pdbx_seq_one_letter_code
_entity_poly.pdbx_strand_id
1 'polypeptide(L)'
;MTIKLGYQIPNFSYGTGVEQLFPTVVAQAREADDAGYDAVFVMDHFYQLPGLGIPDQPMLEAYTALGALATATERVQLGTLVTGNTYRNPALLAKAVTTLDVVSAGRAILGLGAGWFELEHEQLGFEFGTFTERFHKLNEALEIILPMIAGERPTVNGRYYRTRDAMANPRYRDHIPLLIGGSGEKKTIPLAVKHFDHLNLIANLDELPGKLAVVRDRCEETGRDPATLETSTLLTVV
;
A
#
# COMPACT_ATOMS: atom_id res chain seq x y z
N MET A 1 2.45 10.86 -22.84
CA MET A 1 2.13 10.05 -21.64
C MET A 1 3.38 9.26 -21.30
N THR A 2 3.97 9.45 -20.14
CA THR A 2 5.17 8.71 -19.71
C THR A 2 4.70 7.54 -18.88
N ILE A 3 5.17 6.32 -19.19
CA ILE A 3 4.89 5.13 -18.38
C ILE A 3 5.83 5.16 -17.19
N LYS A 4 5.28 4.96 -15.99
CA LYS A 4 6.05 4.77 -14.76
C LYS A 4 6.23 3.29 -14.48
N LEU A 5 7.38 2.92 -13.93
CA LEU A 5 7.72 1.55 -13.58
C LEU A 5 7.90 1.42 -12.06
N GLY A 6 7.13 0.52 -11.44
CA GLY A 6 7.34 0.11 -10.06
C GLY A 6 7.92 -1.30 -10.00
N TYR A 7 8.86 -1.52 -9.10
CA TYR A 7 9.39 -2.84 -8.80
C TYR A 7 8.81 -3.34 -7.47
N GLN A 8 8.10 -4.46 -7.50
CA GLN A 8 7.65 -5.12 -6.26
C GLN A 8 8.58 -6.27 -5.92
N ILE A 9 9.11 -6.30 -4.69
CA ILE A 9 9.85 -7.43 -4.12
C ILE A 9 8.82 -8.41 -3.55
N PRO A 10 8.53 -9.55 -4.24
CA PRO A 10 7.40 -10.41 -3.90
C PRO A 10 7.76 -11.51 -2.89
N ASN A 11 9.04 -11.74 -2.66
CA ASN A 11 9.52 -12.77 -1.72
C ASN A 11 10.93 -12.47 -1.22
N PHE A 12 11.34 -13.21 -0.20
CA PHE A 12 12.65 -13.08 0.44
C PHE A 12 13.41 -14.41 0.49
N SER A 13 13.03 -15.35 -0.40
CA SER A 13 13.64 -16.70 -0.47
C SER A 13 14.71 -16.75 -1.56
N TYR A 14 15.95 -16.42 -1.20
CA TYR A 14 17.08 -16.32 -2.14
C TYR A 14 17.99 -17.54 -2.15
N GLY A 15 17.69 -18.58 -1.36
CA GLY A 15 18.56 -19.76 -1.21
C GLY A 15 19.88 -19.48 -0.49
N THR A 16 20.00 -18.32 0.17
CA THR A 16 21.16 -17.90 0.97
C THR A 16 20.84 -17.97 2.46
N GLY A 17 21.84 -17.88 3.33
CA GLY A 17 21.64 -17.78 4.78
C GLY A 17 20.93 -16.47 5.15
N VAL A 18 20.32 -16.46 6.36
CA VAL A 18 19.56 -15.30 6.87
C VAL A 18 20.40 -14.02 6.95
N GLU A 19 21.70 -14.14 7.14
CA GLU A 19 22.66 -13.03 7.15
C GLU A 19 22.79 -12.33 5.79
N GLN A 20 22.48 -13.02 4.68
CA GLN A 20 22.50 -12.47 3.32
C GLN A 20 21.10 -12.05 2.83
N LEU A 21 20.04 -12.38 3.57
CA LEU A 21 18.67 -12.08 3.16
C LEU A 21 18.48 -10.58 2.95
N PHE A 22 18.68 -9.76 3.98
CA PHE A 22 18.43 -8.32 3.88
C PHE A 22 19.44 -7.59 3.01
N PRO A 23 20.76 -7.91 2.99
CA PRO A 23 21.69 -7.40 1.97
C PRO A 23 21.22 -7.62 0.53
N THR A 24 20.60 -8.78 0.22
CA THR A 24 20.03 -9.07 -1.10
C THR A 24 18.82 -8.17 -1.41
N VAL A 25 17.93 -7.96 -0.44
CA VAL A 25 16.79 -7.03 -0.59
C VAL A 25 17.26 -5.60 -0.87
N VAL A 26 18.30 -5.14 -0.15
CA VAL A 26 18.92 -3.83 -0.36
C VAL A 26 19.52 -3.74 -1.77
N ALA A 27 20.22 -4.79 -2.23
CA ALA A 27 20.81 -4.81 -3.56
C ALA A 27 19.74 -4.68 -4.65
N GLN A 28 18.64 -5.42 -4.56
CA GLN A 28 17.52 -5.31 -5.50
C GLN A 28 16.89 -3.92 -5.52
N ALA A 29 16.67 -3.31 -4.35
CA ALA A 29 16.12 -1.97 -4.27
C ALA A 29 17.03 -0.91 -4.87
N ARG A 30 18.35 -1.02 -4.65
CA ARG A 30 19.35 -0.14 -5.26
C ARG A 30 19.43 -0.32 -6.77
N GLU A 31 19.43 -1.55 -7.25
CA GLU A 31 19.43 -1.84 -8.68
C GLU A 31 18.19 -1.23 -9.37
N ALA A 32 17.01 -1.33 -8.76
CA ALA A 32 15.80 -0.66 -9.26
C ALA A 32 15.96 0.87 -9.25
N ASP A 33 16.53 1.44 -8.20
CA ASP A 33 16.79 2.88 -8.09
C ASP A 33 17.75 3.36 -9.17
N ASP A 34 18.88 2.66 -9.36
CA ASP A 34 19.92 2.96 -10.37
C ASP A 34 19.39 2.78 -11.78
N ALA A 35 18.57 1.76 -12.03
CA ALA A 35 17.94 1.48 -13.32
C ALA A 35 16.83 2.47 -13.71
N GLY A 36 16.43 3.37 -12.83
CA GLY A 36 15.49 4.44 -13.13
C GLY A 36 14.01 4.06 -12.90
N TYR A 37 13.73 3.04 -12.10
CA TYR A 37 12.37 2.79 -11.64
C TYR A 37 11.83 3.97 -10.83
N ASP A 38 10.51 4.16 -10.87
CA ASP A 38 9.83 5.24 -10.14
C ASP A 38 9.52 4.85 -8.69
N ALA A 39 9.30 3.56 -8.42
CA ALA A 39 8.96 3.08 -7.09
C ALA A 39 9.47 1.67 -6.80
N VAL A 40 9.76 1.39 -5.53
CA VAL A 40 9.99 0.05 -4.99
C VAL A 40 8.89 -0.25 -3.95
N PHE A 41 8.27 -1.40 -4.09
CA PHE A 41 7.22 -1.87 -3.21
C PHE A 41 7.59 -3.18 -2.53
N VAL A 42 7.07 -3.39 -1.34
CA VAL A 42 7.03 -4.69 -0.68
C VAL A 42 5.58 -5.10 -0.43
N MET A 43 5.33 -6.39 -0.26
CA MET A 43 4.02 -6.87 0.20
C MET A 43 3.89 -6.65 1.70
N ASP A 44 2.69 -6.33 2.18
CA ASP A 44 2.37 -6.25 3.59
C ASP A 44 1.76 -7.57 4.07
N HIS A 45 2.58 -8.62 4.04
CA HIS A 45 2.25 -9.96 4.51
C HIS A 45 3.30 -10.44 5.52
N PHE A 46 2.90 -11.34 6.41
CA PHE A 46 3.76 -11.94 7.44
C PHE A 46 4.17 -13.36 7.06
N TYR A 47 3.43 -13.99 6.15
CA TYR A 47 3.68 -15.29 5.57
C TYR A 47 3.74 -15.21 4.05
N GLN A 48 4.46 -16.15 3.44
CA GLN A 48 4.49 -16.18 1.98
C GLN A 48 3.14 -16.64 1.41
N LEU A 49 2.77 -16.02 0.30
CA LEU A 49 1.47 -16.24 -0.34
C LEU A 49 1.45 -17.51 -1.19
N PRO A 50 0.31 -18.21 -1.24
CA PRO A 50 0.08 -19.30 -2.19
C PRO A 50 0.33 -18.82 -3.64
N GLY A 51 1.03 -19.63 -4.42
CA GLY A 51 1.42 -19.28 -5.79
C GLY A 51 2.77 -18.57 -5.92
N LEU A 52 3.27 -17.97 -4.84
CA LEU A 52 4.64 -17.44 -4.76
C LEU A 52 5.57 -18.33 -3.94
N GLY A 53 5.00 -19.16 -3.07
CA GLY A 53 5.73 -20.10 -2.23
C GLY A 53 4.84 -20.78 -1.20
N ILE A 54 5.44 -21.16 -0.07
CA ILE A 54 4.75 -21.77 1.08
C ILE A 54 4.84 -20.82 2.30
N PRO A 55 3.88 -20.87 3.24
CA PRO A 55 3.81 -19.93 4.37
C PRO A 55 5.08 -19.83 5.21
N ASP A 56 5.82 -20.93 5.36
CA ASP A 56 7.04 -21.01 6.18
C ASP A 56 8.27 -20.31 5.55
N GLN A 57 8.16 -19.83 4.32
CA GLN A 57 9.24 -19.09 3.68
C GLN A 57 9.42 -17.72 4.30
N PRO A 58 10.67 -17.18 4.28
CA PRO A 58 10.95 -15.88 4.87
C PRO A 58 10.04 -14.77 4.34
N MET A 59 9.42 -14.03 5.25
CA MET A 59 8.74 -12.77 4.99
C MET A 59 9.22 -11.72 6.00
N LEU A 60 9.51 -10.53 5.53
CA LEU A 60 9.90 -9.40 6.38
C LEU A 60 8.70 -8.51 6.64
N GLU A 61 8.59 -7.99 7.87
CA GLU A 61 7.58 -6.99 8.18
C GLU A 61 7.81 -5.73 7.33
N ALA A 62 6.76 -5.29 6.64
CA ALA A 62 6.86 -4.35 5.54
C ALA A 62 7.45 -2.98 5.95
N TYR A 63 6.93 -2.35 7.00
CA TYR A 63 7.36 -1.00 7.38
C TYR A 63 8.74 -0.98 8.01
N THR A 64 9.14 -2.05 8.71
CA THR A 64 10.51 -2.23 9.19
C THR A 64 11.50 -2.34 8.01
N ALA A 65 11.16 -3.14 7.01
CA ALA A 65 11.97 -3.28 5.80
C ALA A 65 12.04 -1.97 5.01
N LEU A 66 10.90 -1.30 4.78
CA LEU A 66 10.85 -0.03 4.06
C LEU A 66 11.64 1.09 4.76
N GLY A 67 11.61 1.14 6.10
CA GLY A 67 12.42 2.09 6.87
C GLY A 67 13.92 1.92 6.62
N ALA A 68 14.40 0.68 6.52
CA ALA A 68 15.80 0.40 6.17
C ALA A 68 16.11 0.67 4.69
N LEU A 69 15.20 0.33 3.77
CA LEU A 69 15.34 0.63 2.33
C LEU A 69 15.35 2.14 2.07
N ALA A 70 14.65 2.92 2.86
CA ALA A 70 14.64 4.38 2.75
C ALA A 70 16.03 5.01 2.94
N THR A 71 16.89 4.38 3.73
CA THR A 71 18.29 4.82 3.93
C THR A 71 19.27 4.24 2.91
N ALA A 72 18.83 3.25 2.14
CA ALA A 72 19.64 2.53 1.18
C ALA A 72 19.42 2.96 -0.28
N THR A 73 18.38 3.76 -0.54
CA THR A 73 17.97 4.26 -1.87
C THR A 73 17.89 5.79 -1.85
N GLU A 74 17.92 6.43 -3.03
CA GLU A 74 17.98 7.89 -3.14
C GLU A 74 16.77 8.51 -3.87
N ARG A 75 16.18 7.83 -4.87
CA ARG A 75 15.19 8.41 -5.78
C ARG A 75 13.84 7.71 -5.76
N VAL A 76 13.84 6.37 -5.73
CA VAL A 76 12.60 5.59 -5.81
C VAL A 76 11.65 5.92 -4.68
N GLN A 77 10.38 6.03 -5.01
CA GLN A 77 9.32 6.07 -4.01
C GLN A 77 9.23 4.70 -3.32
N LEU A 78 8.82 4.68 -2.06
CA LEU A 78 8.80 3.50 -1.21
C LEU A 78 7.43 3.30 -0.58
N GLY A 79 6.87 2.11 -0.69
CA GLY A 79 5.57 1.81 -0.10
C GLY A 79 5.26 0.33 -0.09
N THR A 80 4.09 0.02 0.41
CA THR A 80 3.52 -1.33 0.29
C THR A 80 2.58 -1.39 -0.91
N LEU A 81 2.53 -2.54 -1.56
CA LEU A 81 1.54 -2.84 -2.59
C LEU A 81 0.77 -4.11 -2.19
N VAL A 82 -0.22 -4.00 -1.31
CA VAL A 82 -0.65 -2.83 -0.52
C VAL A 82 -0.79 -3.20 0.96
N THR A 83 -0.82 -2.22 1.87
CA THR A 83 -1.06 -2.45 3.30
C THR A 83 -2.44 -3.06 3.53
N GLY A 84 -2.49 -4.15 4.28
CA GLY A 84 -3.73 -4.71 4.81
C GLY A 84 -4.27 -3.84 5.96
N ASN A 85 -5.40 -3.17 5.74
CA ASN A 85 -6.01 -2.30 6.76
C ASN A 85 -6.33 -3.02 8.07
N THR A 86 -6.45 -4.34 8.04
CA THR A 86 -6.79 -5.18 9.19
C THR A 86 -5.62 -5.47 10.12
N TYR A 87 -4.39 -5.23 9.70
CA TYR A 87 -3.19 -5.59 10.47
C TYR A 87 -2.76 -4.53 11.49
N ARG A 88 -3.18 -3.28 11.31
CA ARG A 88 -2.71 -2.15 12.16
C ARG A 88 -3.85 -1.22 12.55
N ASN A 89 -3.71 -0.60 13.72
CA ASN A 89 -4.53 0.55 14.05
C ASN A 89 -4.28 1.68 13.04
N PRO A 90 -5.32 2.36 12.50
CA PRO A 90 -5.16 3.38 11.46
C PRO A 90 -4.31 4.58 11.90
N ALA A 91 -4.38 5.01 13.16
CA ALA A 91 -3.52 6.08 13.64
C ALA A 91 -2.05 5.66 13.75
N LEU A 92 -1.79 4.40 14.10
CA LEU A 92 -0.43 3.84 14.07
C LEU A 92 0.09 3.76 12.63
N LEU A 93 -0.75 3.34 11.68
CA LEU A 93 -0.38 3.29 10.27
C LEU A 93 -0.05 4.69 9.73
N ALA A 94 -0.90 5.69 9.99
CA ALA A 94 -0.62 7.07 9.62
C ALA A 94 0.73 7.55 10.18
N LYS A 95 1.03 7.19 11.44
CA LYS A 95 2.31 7.52 12.07
C LYS A 95 3.50 6.79 11.45
N ALA A 96 3.36 5.52 11.11
CA ALA A 96 4.41 4.74 10.45
C ALA A 96 4.74 5.33 9.07
N VAL A 97 3.72 5.65 8.28
CA VAL A 97 3.90 6.21 6.92
C VAL A 97 4.49 7.62 6.96
N THR A 98 4.04 8.50 7.86
CA THR A 98 4.66 9.82 8.01
C THR A 98 6.10 9.72 8.50
N THR A 99 6.43 8.71 9.32
CA THR A 99 7.83 8.44 9.71
C THR A 99 8.64 7.96 8.52
N LEU A 100 8.11 7.03 7.71
CA LEU A 100 8.75 6.58 6.49
C LEU A 100 9.01 7.76 5.53
N ASP A 101 8.04 8.68 5.40
CA ASP A 101 8.19 9.87 4.56
C ASP A 101 9.34 10.78 5.04
N VAL A 102 9.47 10.98 6.35
CA VAL A 102 10.60 11.72 6.93
C VAL A 102 11.94 11.02 6.68
N VAL A 103 12.02 9.71 6.97
CA VAL A 103 13.27 8.93 6.82
C VAL A 103 13.69 8.84 5.35
N SER A 104 12.74 8.78 4.44
CA SER A 104 13.00 8.71 3.00
C SER A 104 13.14 10.09 2.32
N ALA A 105 13.12 11.19 3.07
CA ALA A 105 13.13 12.55 2.52
C ALA A 105 12.02 12.79 1.49
N GLY A 106 10.78 12.42 1.82
CA GLY A 106 9.59 12.71 1.02
C GLY A 106 9.30 11.68 -0.08
N ARG A 107 9.72 10.41 0.07
CA ARG A 107 9.53 9.38 -0.95
C ARG A 107 8.49 8.30 -0.57
N ALA A 108 7.79 8.42 0.55
CA ALA A 108 6.78 7.43 0.94
C ALA A 108 5.55 7.46 0.01
N ILE A 109 4.97 6.27 -0.22
CA ILE A 109 3.62 6.08 -0.78
C ILE A 109 2.83 5.26 0.24
N LEU A 110 1.60 5.67 0.54
CA LEU A 110 0.68 4.87 1.33
C LEU A 110 -0.20 4.02 0.41
N GLY A 111 0.17 2.75 0.24
CA GLY A 111 -0.71 1.76 -0.39
C GLY A 111 -1.67 1.15 0.63
N LEU A 112 -2.96 1.08 0.31
CA LEU A 112 -4.02 0.54 1.18
C LEU A 112 -4.87 -0.50 0.48
N GLY A 113 -5.33 -1.49 1.25
CA GLY A 113 -6.33 -2.48 0.84
C GLY A 113 -7.16 -2.94 2.03
N ALA A 114 -8.29 -3.58 1.77
CA ALA A 114 -9.19 -4.04 2.82
C ALA A 114 -8.66 -5.24 3.63
N GLY A 115 -7.59 -5.89 3.16
CA GLY A 115 -7.10 -7.16 3.70
C GLY A 115 -7.86 -8.37 3.12
N TRP A 116 -7.17 -9.50 2.95
CA TRP A 116 -7.78 -10.68 2.32
C TRP A 116 -7.22 -12.02 2.80
N PHE A 117 -5.98 -12.10 3.30
CA PHE A 117 -5.32 -13.36 3.60
C PHE A 117 -5.70 -13.84 5.01
N GLU A 118 -6.71 -14.71 5.06
CA GLU A 118 -7.35 -15.17 6.29
C GLU A 118 -6.39 -15.93 7.22
N LEU A 119 -5.48 -16.73 6.66
CA LEU A 119 -4.51 -17.51 7.44
C LEU A 119 -3.68 -16.65 8.41
N GLU A 120 -3.21 -15.49 7.95
CA GLU A 120 -2.44 -14.57 8.80
C GLU A 120 -3.28 -14.01 9.94
N HIS A 121 -4.54 -13.69 9.66
CA HIS A 121 -5.46 -13.20 10.69
C HIS A 121 -5.72 -14.26 11.76
N GLU A 122 -6.00 -15.48 11.34
CA GLU A 122 -6.27 -16.60 12.24
C GLU A 122 -5.05 -16.91 13.12
N GLN A 123 -3.87 -17.04 12.52
CA GLN A 123 -2.67 -17.48 13.24
C GLN A 123 -2.02 -16.38 14.09
N LEU A 124 -2.10 -15.12 13.65
CA LEU A 124 -1.52 -13.98 14.37
C LEU A 124 -2.51 -13.27 15.30
N GLY A 125 -3.78 -13.71 15.31
CA GLY A 125 -4.79 -13.18 16.21
C GLY A 125 -5.37 -11.82 15.76
N PHE A 126 -5.30 -11.50 14.47
CA PHE A 126 -5.96 -10.33 13.91
C PHE A 126 -7.44 -10.63 13.64
N GLU A 127 -8.31 -9.68 13.91
CA GLU A 127 -9.72 -9.81 13.57
C GLU A 127 -9.92 -9.72 12.04
N PHE A 128 -10.39 -10.81 11.41
CA PHE A 128 -10.61 -10.85 9.96
C PHE A 128 -11.97 -10.23 9.56
N GLY A 129 -13.03 -10.77 10.10
CA GLY A 129 -14.39 -10.35 9.76
C GLY A 129 -14.82 -10.71 8.34
N THR A 130 -16.01 -10.30 7.96
CA THR A 130 -16.54 -10.51 6.61
C THR A 130 -15.93 -9.52 5.61
N PHE A 131 -16.02 -9.84 4.31
CA PHE A 131 -15.60 -8.94 3.24
C PHE A 131 -16.22 -7.52 3.37
N THR A 132 -17.50 -7.45 3.72
CA THR A 132 -18.19 -6.16 3.89
C THR A 132 -17.68 -5.39 5.11
N GLU A 133 -17.44 -6.08 6.23
CA GLU A 133 -16.88 -5.46 7.44
C GLU A 133 -15.47 -4.92 7.21
N ARG A 134 -14.61 -5.64 6.49
CA ARG A 134 -13.28 -5.14 6.15
C ARG A 134 -13.32 -3.83 5.35
N PHE A 135 -14.29 -3.69 4.42
CA PHE A 135 -14.50 -2.42 3.72
C PHE A 135 -15.09 -1.32 4.62
N HIS A 136 -15.96 -1.66 5.57
CA HIS A 136 -16.43 -0.69 6.56
C HIS A 136 -15.27 -0.22 7.45
N LYS A 137 -14.41 -1.14 7.91
CA LYS A 137 -13.19 -0.80 8.65
C LYS A 137 -12.26 0.09 7.83
N LEU A 138 -12.07 -0.20 6.54
CA LEU A 138 -11.24 0.62 5.66
C LEU A 138 -11.82 2.04 5.52
N ASN A 139 -13.13 2.18 5.30
CA ASN A 139 -13.76 3.50 5.23
C ASN A 139 -13.54 4.31 6.51
N GLU A 140 -13.79 3.70 7.68
CA GLU A 140 -13.60 4.36 8.97
C GLU A 140 -12.12 4.67 9.24
N ALA A 141 -11.20 3.81 8.80
CA ALA A 141 -9.77 4.06 8.89
C ALA A 141 -9.34 5.29 8.07
N LEU A 142 -9.92 5.50 6.90
CA LEU A 142 -9.64 6.68 6.07
C LEU A 142 -10.04 7.99 6.77
N GLU A 143 -11.10 7.99 7.59
CA GLU A 143 -11.49 9.16 8.40
C GLU A 143 -10.44 9.55 9.45
N ILE A 144 -9.53 8.63 9.77
CA ILE A 144 -8.40 8.86 10.70
C ILE A 144 -7.12 9.13 9.92
N ILE A 145 -6.79 8.27 8.96
CA ILE A 145 -5.51 8.31 8.24
C ILE A 145 -5.38 9.59 7.42
N LEU A 146 -6.39 9.93 6.62
CA LEU A 146 -6.31 11.07 5.70
C LEU A 146 -6.08 12.40 6.43
N PRO A 147 -6.86 12.76 7.46
CA PRO A 147 -6.61 13.97 8.22
C PRO A 147 -5.26 13.96 8.92
N MET A 148 -4.85 12.83 9.51
CA MET A 148 -3.55 12.74 10.21
C MET A 148 -2.36 13.00 9.28
N ILE A 149 -2.33 12.39 8.08
CA ILE A 149 -1.23 12.62 7.13
C ILE A 149 -1.27 14.03 6.52
N ALA A 150 -2.45 14.64 6.43
CA ALA A 150 -2.61 16.04 6.04
C ALA A 150 -2.21 17.05 7.14
N GLY A 151 -1.90 16.56 8.36
CA GLY A 151 -1.50 17.41 9.49
C GLY A 151 -2.66 17.90 10.37
N GLU A 152 -3.85 17.39 10.12
CA GLU A 152 -5.02 17.63 10.95
C GLU A 152 -5.02 16.70 12.19
N ARG A 153 -5.95 16.95 13.10
CA ARG A 153 -6.03 16.23 14.39
C ARG A 153 -7.42 15.61 14.57
N PRO A 154 -7.70 14.46 13.92
CA PRO A 154 -9.02 13.86 13.94
C PRO A 154 -9.41 13.34 15.33
N THR A 155 -10.66 13.60 15.68
CA THR A 155 -11.36 12.95 16.78
C THR A 155 -12.49 12.13 16.19
N VAL A 156 -12.32 10.80 16.15
CA VAL A 156 -13.28 9.85 15.60
C VAL A 156 -13.80 8.97 16.72
N ASN A 157 -15.11 8.76 16.77
CA ASN A 157 -15.76 7.83 17.67
C ASN A 157 -16.61 6.85 16.85
N GLY A 158 -15.91 6.02 16.07
CA GLY A 158 -16.51 5.09 15.15
C GLY A 158 -16.92 3.76 15.77
N ARG A 159 -17.41 2.88 14.94
CA ARG A 159 -17.77 1.51 15.30
C ARG A 159 -16.52 0.64 15.57
N TYR A 160 -15.47 0.81 14.75
CA TYR A 160 -14.28 -0.01 14.76
C TYR A 160 -13.08 0.69 15.38
N TYR A 161 -12.98 2.02 15.20
CA TYR A 161 -11.83 2.78 15.65
C TYR A 161 -12.21 4.02 16.45
N ARG A 162 -11.33 4.41 17.36
CA ARG A 162 -11.51 5.62 18.16
C ARG A 162 -10.20 6.38 18.23
N THR A 163 -10.26 7.69 17.99
CA THR A 163 -9.16 8.62 18.20
C THR A 163 -9.64 9.86 18.92
N ARG A 164 -8.74 10.55 19.58
CA ARG A 164 -9.00 11.83 20.20
C ARG A 164 -7.82 12.75 19.97
N ASP A 165 -8.02 13.80 19.16
CA ASP A 165 -7.00 14.82 18.85
C ASP A 165 -5.68 14.17 18.36
N ALA A 166 -5.79 13.12 17.50
CA ALA A 166 -4.66 12.32 17.05
C ALA A 166 -3.77 13.11 16.09
N MET A 167 -2.44 12.91 16.16
CA MET A 167 -1.49 13.65 15.33
C MET A 167 -0.39 12.74 14.78
N ALA A 168 0.15 13.09 13.61
CA ALA A 168 1.21 12.36 12.92
C ALA A 168 2.48 13.21 12.68
N ASN A 169 2.86 14.04 13.66
CA ASN A 169 4.10 14.81 13.59
C ASN A 169 5.34 13.95 13.91
N PRO A 170 6.55 14.24 13.33
CA PRO A 170 6.76 15.25 12.29
C PRO A 170 6.23 14.81 10.91
N ARG A 171 5.99 15.78 10.03
CA ARG A 171 5.68 15.57 8.62
C ARG A 171 6.79 16.17 7.75
N TYR A 172 7.14 15.49 6.66
CA TYR A 172 8.14 15.99 5.72
C TYR A 172 7.52 16.86 4.62
N ARG A 173 6.34 16.46 4.12
CA ARG A 173 5.58 17.16 3.09
C ARG A 173 4.09 17.22 3.42
N ASP A 174 3.35 18.05 2.72
CA ASP A 174 1.92 18.28 3.00
C ASP A 174 1.02 17.16 2.44
N HIS A 175 1.49 16.43 1.43
CA HIS A 175 0.75 15.33 0.81
C HIS A 175 1.64 14.12 0.58
N ILE A 176 1.23 12.96 1.09
CA ILE A 176 1.80 11.66 0.81
C ILE A 176 0.89 10.97 -0.22
N PRO A 177 1.39 10.54 -1.39
CA PRO A 177 0.56 9.87 -2.38
C PRO A 177 -0.15 8.64 -1.83
N LEU A 178 -1.43 8.52 -2.14
CA LEU A 178 -2.31 7.45 -1.70
C LEU A 178 -2.58 6.47 -2.84
N LEU A 179 -2.29 5.20 -2.61
CA LEU A 179 -2.54 4.12 -3.55
C LEU A 179 -3.55 3.13 -2.95
N ILE A 180 -4.52 2.68 -3.73
CA ILE A 180 -5.41 1.57 -3.34
C ILE A 180 -5.23 0.41 -4.31
N GLY A 181 -5.21 -0.83 -3.79
CA GLY A 181 -5.12 -2.05 -4.60
C GLY A 181 -6.46 -2.77 -4.69
N GLY A 182 -6.78 -3.26 -5.90
CA GLY A 182 -7.94 -4.11 -6.16
C GLY A 182 -8.76 -3.66 -7.36
N SER A 183 -9.68 -4.53 -7.81
CA SER A 183 -10.46 -4.33 -9.05
C SER A 183 -11.97 -4.31 -8.81
N GLY A 184 -12.40 -4.19 -7.56
CA GLY A 184 -13.81 -4.23 -7.16
C GLY A 184 -14.59 -3.01 -7.63
N GLU A 185 -15.46 -3.18 -8.64
CA GLU A 185 -16.23 -2.10 -9.28
C GLU A 185 -17.23 -1.41 -8.34
N LYS A 186 -17.71 -2.14 -7.31
CA LYS A 186 -18.72 -1.65 -6.36
C LYS A 186 -18.14 -1.05 -5.08
N LYS A 187 -16.88 -1.33 -4.76
CA LYS A 187 -16.25 -0.88 -3.51
C LYS A 187 -14.89 -0.24 -3.74
N THR A 188 -13.94 -0.93 -4.38
CA THR A 188 -12.57 -0.43 -4.53
C THR A 188 -12.49 0.76 -5.48
N ILE A 189 -13.08 0.64 -6.68
CA ILE A 189 -13.05 1.73 -7.67
C ILE A 189 -13.74 3.01 -7.15
N PRO A 190 -14.94 2.95 -6.54
CA PRO A 190 -15.54 4.14 -5.91
C PRO A 190 -14.68 4.78 -4.82
N LEU A 191 -14.00 3.98 -3.98
CA LEU A 191 -13.06 4.52 -2.99
C LEU A 191 -11.84 5.17 -3.64
N ALA A 192 -11.28 4.53 -4.69
CA ALA A 192 -10.17 5.08 -5.47
C ALA A 192 -10.51 6.47 -6.01
N VAL A 193 -11.65 6.56 -6.70
CA VAL A 193 -12.13 7.83 -7.29
C VAL A 193 -12.35 8.91 -6.24
N LYS A 194 -12.79 8.53 -5.03
CA LYS A 194 -13.12 9.49 -3.98
C LYS A 194 -11.90 10.00 -3.20
N HIS A 195 -10.91 9.15 -2.93
CA HIS A 195 -9.90 9.45 -1.91
C HIS A 195 -8.45 9.24 -2.34
N PHE A 196 -8.18 8.54 -3.45
CA PHE A 196 -6.83 8.09 -3.77
C PHE A 196 -6.25 8.80 -5.00
N ASP A 197 -4.93 8.88 -5.06
CA ASP A 197 -4.19 9.43 -6.20
C ASP A 197 -3.92 8.34 -7.25
N HIS A 198 -3.87 7.08 -6.81
CA HIS A 198 -3.45 5.95 -7.63
C HIS A 198 -4.31 4.71 -7.33
N LEU A 199 -4.76 4.04 -8.38
CA LEU A 199 -5.45 2.74 -8.33
C LEU A 199 -4.58 1.67 -8.98
N ASN A 200 -4.14 0.68 -8.20
CA ASN A 200 -3.53 -0.52 -8.76
C ASN A 200 -4.60 -1.58 -9.03
N LEU A 201 -4.82 -1.87 -10.30
CA LEU A 201 -5.81 -2.85 -10.75
C LEU A 201 -5.21 -4.27 -10.72
N ILE A 202 -5.87 -5.18 -10.02
CA ILE A 202 -5.58 -6.61 -10.06
C ILE A 202 -6.49 -7.22 -11.12
N ALA A 203 -6.00 -7.32 -12.34
CA ALA A 203 -6.75 -7.81 -13.50
C ALA A 203 -5.81 -8.39 -14.55
N ASN A 204 -6.30 -9.36 -15.33
CA ASN A 204 -5.58 -9.84 -16.51
C ASN A 204 -5.55 -8.74 -17.59
N LEU A 205 -4.58 -8.82 -18.50
CA LEU A 205 -4.44 -7.81 -19.56
C LEU A 205 -5.71 -7.65 -20.40
N ASP A 206 -6.42 -8.73 -20.68
CA ASP A 206 -7.67 -8.72 -21.46
C ASP A 206 -8.84 -8.03 -20.73
N GLU A 207 -8.82 -8.00 -19.39
CA GLU A 207 -9.84 -7.37 -18.56
C GLU A 207 -9.58 -5.88 -18.33
N LEU A 208 -8.32 -5.44 -18.46
CA LEU A 208 -7.90 -4.06 -18.14
C LEU A 208 -8.71 -2.99 -18.91
N PRO A 209 -8.97 -3.11 -20.22
CA PRO A 209 -9.74 -2.09 -20.94
C PRO A 209 -11.14 -1.89 -20.34
N GLY A 210 -11.81 -2.99 -19.95
CA GLY A 210 -13.11 -2.95 -19.27
C GLY A 210 -13.04 -2.28 -17.90
N LYS A 211 -12.03 -2.62 -17.09
CA LYS A 211 -11.82 -2.00 -15.78
C LYS A 211 -11.52 -0.51 -15.89
N LEU A 212 -10.69 -0.11 -16.84
CA LEU A 212 -10.39 1.30 -17.10
C LEU A 212 -11.62 2.08 -17.59
N ALA A 213 -12.52 1.44 -18.33
CA ALA A 213 -13.80 2.06 -18.70
C ALA A 213 -14.64 2.35 -17.45
N VAL A 214 -14.80 1.36 -16.55
CA VAL A 214 -15.51 1.56 -15.27
C VAL A 214 -14.87 2.67 -14.42
N VAL A 215 -13.54 2.78 -14.39
CA VAL A 215 -12.85 3.86 -13.69
C VAL A 215 -13.23 5.22 -14.27
N ARG A 216 -13.20 5.37 -15.60
CA ARG A 216 -13.62 6.62 -16.27
C ARG A 216 -15.06 6.98 -15.95
N ASP A 217 -16.00 6.03 -16.11
CA ASP A 217 -17.41 6.24 -15.82
C ASP A 217 -17.61 6.73 -14.38
N ARG A 218 -16.92 6.13 -13.41
CA ARG A 218 -16.99 6.55 -12.00
C ARG A 218 -16.39 7.93 -11.75
N CYS A 219 -15.31 8.28 -12.44
CA CYS A 219 -14.78 9.65 -12.38
C CYS A 219 -15.78 10.66 -12.93
N GLU A 220 -16.40 10.38 -14.08
CA GLU A 220 -17.41 11.23 -14.69
C GLU A 220 -18.63 11.42 -13.77
N GLU A 221 -19.16 10.34 -13.19
CA GLU A 221 -20.29 10.36 -12.25
C GLU A 221 -20.03 11.27 -11.03
N THR A 222 -18.77 11.37 -10.60
CA THR A 222 -18.38 12.17 -9.41
C THR A 222 -17.83 13.56 -9.78
N GLY A 223 -17.71 13.87 -11.06
CA GLY A 223 -17.11 15.12 -11.54
C GLY A 223 -15.58 15.19 -11.37
N ARG A 224 -14.93 14.04 -11.14
CA ARG A 224 -13.47 13.96 -11.08
C ARG A 224 -12.88 13.86 -12.48
N ASP A 225 -11.86 14.64 -12.79
CA ASP A 225 -11.07 14.44 -13.99
C ASP A 225 -10.33 13.09 -13.91
N PRO A 226 -10.59 12.13 -14.84
CA PRO A 226 -9.91 10.85 -14.86
C PRO A 226 -8.37 10.93 -14.94
N ALA A 227 -7.83 12.01 -15.52
CA ALA A 227 -6.40 12.22 -15.61
C ALA A 227 -5.72 12.46 -14.24
N THR A 228 -6.49 12.77 -13.20
CA THR A 228 -6.00 12.97 -11.83
C THR A 228 -5.91 11.67 -11.03
N LEU A 229 -6.41 10.55 -11.56
CA LEU A 229 -6.30 9.23 -10.95
C LEU A 229 -5.32 8.38 -11.76
N GLU A 230 -4.11 8.22 -11.24
CA GLU A 230 -3.13 7.31 -11.82
C GLU A 230 -3.64 5.87 -11.75
N THR A 231 -3.42 5.10 -12.80
CA THR A 231 -3.77 3.67 -12.83
C THR A 231 -2.56 2.82 -13.18
N SER A 232 -2.42 1.69 -12.50
CA SER A 232 -1.39 0.69 -12.79
C SER A 232 -1.94 -0.73 -12.70
N THR A 233 -1.16 -1.69 -13.15
CA THR A 233 -1.40 -3.12 -12.92
C THR A 233 -0.10 -3.79 -12.53
N LEU A 234 -0.21 -4.84 -11.71
CA LEU A 234 0.92 -5.70 -11.36
C LEU A 234 1.05 -6.80 -12.39
N LEU A 235 2.24 -6.93 -12.99
CA LEU A 235 2.56 -7.96 -13.97
C LEU A 235 3.78 -8.74 -13.51
N THR A 236 3.74 -10.06 -13.74
CA THR A 236 4.94 -10.90 -13.62
C THR A 236 5.64 -10.94 -14.98
N VAL A 237 6.89 -10.53 -15.01
CA VAL A 237 7.75 -10.64 -16.20
C VAL A 237 8.54 -11.93 -16.08
N VAL A 238 8.43 -12.80 -17.08
CA VAL A 238 9.09 -14.14 -17.15
C VAL A 238 10.16 -14.10 -18.22
#